data_ea800886a92335952c1794a7cd007587
#
_entry.id   ea800886a92335952c1794a7cd007587
#
_cell.length_a   1.000
_cell.length_b   1.000
_cell.length_c   1.000
_cell.angle_alpha   90.00
_cell.angle_beta   90.00
_cell.angle_gamma   90.00
#
_symmetry.space_group_name_H-M   'P 1'
#
loop_
_entity.id
_entity.type
_entity.pdbx_description
1 polymer ?
#
loop_
_entity_poly.entity_id
_entity_poly.type
_entity_poly.pdbx_seq_one_letter_code
_entity_poly.pdbx_strand_id
1 'polypeptide(L)'
;MDALGQRGGRDMAMTQTRKGLGPLASNGTVPVYDADAHIAEPPSVWQEYADPKFRDRIMQCRILDDGTDAAFAEGKKLRNGIAPACIPHAYGTKVTWNDIVPGSYDPAARLSVMDDEGLDAALMFPSLMLISGDINDAEVAVENARAYNRWMTDFVSEDPNRLFGVGVCPLQSVDGAVAVIEEVANAGLTGITFRPERYGGLELFSPDMDRVWSAAEHHDLTVAIHGSFGSGMPSFAKTRYENQFYVHMVCHPFEQMASVMEMVASGVLDDHPLLRVGFFESGLGWLPYWLDRLDEHKEAMGHLVPRLKRDPTEIFSEQCFVTMEAGEGEAFEQVAAMGLAHTVVWGSDYPHYDCTFPGALAELNETFEGFDDEVSSLRNEVVYTNARRFMGLS
;
A
#
# COMPACT_ATOMS: atom_id res chain seq x y z
N MET A 1 -18.19 7.22 -55.56
CA MET A 1 -17.07 8.19 -55.52
C MET A 1 -17.03 8.70 -54.12
N ASP A 2 -16.34 7.98 -53.32
CA ASP A 2 -15.14 8.24 -52.56
C ASP A 2 -15.25 9.39 -51.55
N ALA A 3 -15.35 9.04 -50.27
CA ALA A 3 -14.77 9.74 -49.20
C ALA A 3 -14.43 8.76 -48.05
N LEU A 4 -13.43 7.94 -48.28
CA LEU A 4 -12.60 7.35 -47.25
C LEU A 4 -11.49 8.37 -46.94
N GLY A 5 -11.30 8.71 -45.69
CA GLY A 5 -10.09 9.41 -45.39
C GLY A 5 -10.01 10.00 -44.00
N GLN A 6 -9.19 9.41 -43.22
CA GLN A 6 -8.36 9.87 -42.12
C GLN A 6 -8.89 9.63 -40.71
N ARG A 7 -8.62 8.42 -40.26
CA ARG A 7 -8.38 8.19 -38.83
C ARG A 7 -7.01 8.79 -38.49
N GLY A 8 -7.04 9.93 -37.79
CA GLY A 8 -5.84 10.54 -37.24
C GLY A 8 -5.19 9.58 -36.25
N GLY A 9 -3.90 9.33 -36.43
CA GLY A 9 -3.07 8.56 -35.52
C GLY A 9 -3.11 9.18 -34.14
N ARG A 10 -3.47 8.37 -33.15
CA ARG A 10 -3.16 8.65 -31.76
C ARG A 10 -1.64 8.54 -31.63
N ASP A 11 -0.97 9.65 -31.37
CA ASP A 11 0.38 9.66 -30.84
C ASP A 11 0.33 8.84 -29.54
N MET A 12 0.84 7.61 -29.62
CA MET A 12 1.19 6.87 -28.42
C MET A 12 2.37 7.62 -27.79
N ALA A 13 2.08 8.36 -26.71
CA ALA A 13 3.11 8.78 -25.79
C ALA A 13 3.95 7.54 -25.49
N MET A 14 5.24 7.61 -25.76
CA MET A 14 6.19 6.55 -25.45
C MET A 14 6.11 6.31 -23.94
N THR A 15 5.43 5.27 -23.55
CA THR A 15 5.65 4.62 -22.27
C THR A 15 7.13 4.30 -22.25
N GLN A 16 7.91 5.00 -21.43
CA GLN A 16 9.25 4.52 -21.11
C GLN A 16 9.03 3.16 -20.46
N THR A 17 9.18 2.11 -21.24
CA THR A 17 9.29 0.74 -20.74
C THR A 17 10.36 0.81 -19.67
N ARG A 18 9.96 0.67 -18.39
CA ARG A 18 10.91 0.43 -17.31
C ARG A 18 11.76 -0.72 -17.81
N LYS A 19 13.07 -0.47 -18.02
CA LYS A 19 13.99 -1.50 -18.49
C LYS A 19 13.80 -2.65 -17.54
N GLY A 20 13.37 -3.79 -18.06
CA GLY A 20 13.22 -4.99 -17.28
C GLY A 20 14.51 -5.22 -16.54
N LEU A 21 14.47 -5.10 -15.23
CA LEU A 21 15.56 -5.52 -14.39
C LEU A 21 15.58 -7.02 -14.55
N GLY A 22 16.58 -7.53 -15.26
CA GLY A 22 16.80 -8.97 -15.34
C GLY A 22 16.82 -9.56 -13.93
N PRO A 23 16.54 -10.84 -13.78
CA PRO A 23 16.61 -11.48 -12.48
C PRO A 23 17.97 -11.12 -11.89
N LEU A 24 17.97 -10.53 -10.68
CA LEU A 24 19.20 -10.40 -9.91
C LEU A 24 19.82 -11.79 -9.93
N ALA A 25 21.08 -11.88 -10.36
CA ALA A 25 21.76 -13.16 -10.48
C ALA A 25 21.98 -13.72 -9.08
N SER A 26 20.94 -14.26 -8.50
CA SER A 26 21.03 -15.07 -7.29
C SER A 26 21.65 -16.42 -7.68
N ASN A 27 22.36 -17.02 -6.78
CA ASN A 27 23.10 -18.28 -6.89
C ASN A 27 22.23 -19.52 -7.27
N GLY A 28 21.22 -19.33 -8.11
CA GLY A 28 20.24 -20.33 -8.53
C GLY A 28 19.00 -20.39 -7.64
N THR A 29 18.88 -19.51 -6.65
CA THR A 29 17.68 -19.34 -5.83
C THR A 29 16.76 -18.28 -6.43
N VAL A 30 15.44 -18.43 -6.25
CA VAL A 30 14.45 -17.42 -6.65
C VAL A 30 14.64 -16.18 -5.77
N PRO A 31 14.70 -14.97 -6.35
CA PRO A 31 14.78 -13.75 -5.55
C PRO A 31 13.59 -13.58 -4.61
N VAL A 32 13.82 -12.90 -3.48
CA VAL A 32 12.80 -12.66 -2.47
C VAL A 32 12.47 -11.16 -2.44
N TYR A 33 11.22 -10.83 -2.70
CA TYR A 33 10.68 -9.49 -2.69
C TYR A 33 9.75 -9.32 -1.50
N ASP A 34 10.07 -8.38 -0.65
CA ASP A 34 9.18 -7.90 0.41
C ASP A 34 8.21 -6.89 -0.21
N ALA A 35 6.94 -7.27 -0.33
CA ALA A 35 5.93 -6.45 -1.00
C ALA A 35 5.22 -5.48 -0.03
N ASP A 36 5.52 -5.55 1.27
CA ASP A 36 4.94 -4.72 2.32
C ASP A 36 5.99 -4.39 3.38
N ALA A 37 6.91 -3.51 3.00
CA ALA A 37 7.91 -2.96 3.89
C ALA A 37 7.64 -1.47 4.14
N HIS A 38 8.06 -0.98 5.29
CA HIS A 38 7.82 0.41 5.67
C HIS A 38 9.09 1.22 5.87
N ILE A 39 8.93 2.53 5.84
CA ILE A 39 9.95 3.50 6.23
C ILE A 39 9.40 4.44 7.30
N ALA A 40 10.27 4.89 8.21
CA ALA A 40 9.93 5.91 9.19
C ALA A 40 10.42 7.27 8.68
N GLU A 41 9.52 8.13 8.24
CA GLU A 41 9.88 9.42 7.68
C GLU A 41 10.55 10.32 8.73
N PRO A 42 11.82 10.77 8.51
CA PRO A 42 12.48 11.68 9.44
C PRO A 42 11.70 12.99 9.65
N PRO A 43 11.70 13.56 10.85
CA PRO A 43 11.00 14.84 11.12
C PRO A 43 11.39 15.98 10.19
N SER A 44 12.58 15.95 9.59
CA SER A 44 13.08 16.97 8.68
C SER A 44 12.42 16.95 7.29
N VAL A 45 11.87 15.81 6.84
CA VAL A 45 11.29 15.63 5.50
C VAL A 45 10.36 16.77 5.11
N TRP A 46 9.45 17.12 5.99
CA TRP A 46 8.43 18.13 5.72
C TRP A 46 9.01 19.52 5.53
N GLN A 47 10.07 19.86 6.28
CA GLN A 47 10.72 21.17 6.20
C GLN A 47 11.66 21.27 5.00
N GLU A 48 12.22 20.17 4.56
CA GLU A 48 13.21 20.11 3.48
C GLU A 48 12.52 19.99 2.11
N TYR A 49 11.47 19.18 2.00
CA TYR A 49 10.84 18.81 0.72
C TYR A 49 9.54 19.57 0.39
N ALA A 50 8.89 20.22 1.38
CA ALA A 50 7.68 20.99 1.12
C ALA A 50 7.97 22.39 0.54
N ASP A 51 7.00 22.92 -0.23
CA ASP A 51 7.03 24.32 -0.64
C ASP A 51 7.05 25.22 0.61
N PRO A 52 8.01 26.16 0.70
CA PRO A 52 8.18 27.04 1.85
C PRO A 52 6.91 27.81 2.29
N LYS A 53 5.96 28.05 1.39
CA LYS A 53 4.69 28.71 1.72
C LYS A 53 3.79 27.92 2.66
N PHE A 54 4.02 26.58 2.78
CA PHE A 54 3.25 25.71 3.66
C PHE A 54 3.93 25.43 5.01
N ARG A 55 5.14 25.92 5.27
CA ARG A 55 5.97 25.56 6.43
C ARG A 55 5.26 25.58 7.78
N ASP A 56 4.35 26.53 7.97
CA ASP A 56 3.62 26.67 9.23
C ASP A 56 2.41 25.71 9.35
N ARG A 57 2.00 25.10 8.25
CA ARG A 57 0.81 24.26 8.15
C ARG A 57 1.12 22.78 7.84
N ILE A 58 2.32 22.54 7.29
CA ILE A 58 2.80 21.21 6.91
C ILE A 58 2.99 20.32 8.15
N MET A 59 3.11 19.02 7.95
CA MET A 59 3.43 18.03 8.97
C MET A 59 4.66 18.45 9.78
N GLN A 60 4.60 18.27 11.08
CA GLN A 60 5.69 18.51 12.02
C GLN A 60 5.69 17.42 13.07
N CYS A 61 6.87 16.86 13.36
CA CYS A 61 7.06 15.94 14.46
C CYS A 61 7.73 16.69 15.62
N ARG A 62 7.22 16.51 16.83
CA ARG A 62 7.72 17.20 18.02
C ARG A 62 7.81 16.24 19.20
N ILE A 63 8.84 16.39 20.01
CA ILE A 63 8.94 15.75 21.33
C ILE A 63 8.22 16.66 22.32
N LEU A 64 7.30 16.08 23.09
CA LEU A 64 6.48 16.76 24.08
C LEU A 64 7.21 16.81 25.44
N ASP A 65 6.70 17.63 26.38
CA ASP A 65 7.29 17.81 27.71
C ASP A 65 7.30 16.52 28.55
N ASP A 66 6.41 15.57 28.24
CA ASP A 66 6.36 14.27 28.92
C ASP A 66 7.35 13.23 28.32
N GLY A 67 8.13 13.65 27.30
CA GLY A 67 9.12 12.83 26.62
C GLY A 67 8.55 11.90 25.56
N THR A 68 7.27 12.04 25.19
CA THR A 68 6.67 11.35 24.04
C THR A 68 6.80 12.20 22.77
N ASP A 69 6.70 11.57 21.60
CA ASP A 69 6.63 12.28 20.34
C ASP A 69 5.19 12.50 19.89
N ALA A 70 4.96 13.46 18.98
CA ALA A 70 3.67 13.70 18.38
C ALA A 70 3.80 14.32 16.98
N ALA A 71 2.85 13.99 16.11
CA ALA A 71 2.67 14.62 14.81
C ALA A 71 1.62 15.73 14.87
N PHE A 72 1.90 16.81 14.16
CA PHE A 72 1.06 17.98 14.01
C PHE A 72 0.93 18.34 12.54
N ALA A 73 -0.24 18.80 12.11
CA ALA A 73 -0.43 19.51 10.86
C ALA A 73 -1.54 20.55 11.05
N GLU A 74 -1.57 21.61 10.22
CA GLU A 74 -2.57 22.68 10.31
C GLU A 74 -2.61 23.37 11.70
N GLY A 75 -1.50 23.33 12.44
CA GLY A 75 -1.44 23.83 13.83
C GLY A 75 -2.13 22.92 14.86
N LYS A 76 -2.64 21.76 14.47
CA LYS A 76 -3.33 20.79 15.33
C LYS A 76 -2.48 19.56 15.54
N LYS A 77 -2.58 18.96 16.73
CA LYS A 77 -2.00 17.65 17.00
C LYS A 77 -2.86 16.57 16.33
N LEU A 78 -2.24 15.75 15.49
CA LEU A 78 -2.89 14.64 14.82
C LEU A 78 -2.80 13.37 15.68
N ARG A 79 -1.61 13.03 16.17
CA ARG A 79 -1.36 11.79 16.90
C ARG A 79 -0.20 11.91 17.88
N ASN A 80 -0.25 11.14 18.99
CA ASN A 80 0.84 10.92 19.94
C ASN A 80 1.49 9.54 19.69
N GLY A 81 2.75 9.40 20.11
CA GLY A 81 3.43 8.11 20.18
C GLY A 81 3.61 7.46 18.82
N ILE A 82 4.16 8.19 17.85
CA ILE A 82 4.36 7.69 16.48
C ILE A 82 5.63 6.86 16.40
N ALA A 83 6.74 7.30 16.99
CA ALA A 83 7.99 6.56 16.96
C ALA A 83 7.89 5.12 17.50
N PRO A 84 7.13 4.85 18.59
CA PRO A 84 6.90 3.47 19.03
C PRO A 84 6.24 2.56 17.99
N ALA A 85 5.48 3.12 17.04
CA ALA A 85 4.89 2.34 15.96
C ALA A 85 5.91 1.96 14.86
N CYS A 86 7.02 2.67 14.77
CA CYS A 86 8.06 2.53 13.74
C CYS A 86 9.34 1.83 14.24
N ILE A 87 9.27 1.13 15.36
CA ILE A 87 10.40 0.40 15.97
C ILE A 87 9.91 -0.98 16.37
N PRO A 88 10.50 -2.08 15.86
CA PRO A 88 10.12 -3.43 16.21
C PRO A 88 10.04 -3.63 17.73
N HIS A 89 8.94 -4.21 18.18
CA HIS A 89 8.67 -4.53 19.60
C HIS A 89 8.61 -3.32 20.57
N ALA A 90 8.52 -2.07 20.07
CA ALA A 90 8.55 -0.88 20.92
C ALA A 90 7.17 -0.35 21.34
N TYR A 91 6.06 -0.95 20.90
CA TYR A 91 4.72 -0.47 21.23
C TYR A 91 4.50 -0.36 22.75
N GLY A 92 3.94 0.78 23.18
CA GLY A 92 3.72 1.06 24.61
C GLY A 92 4.97 1.48 25.38
N THR A 93 6.13 1.61 24.72
CA THR A 93 7.36 2.13 25.33
C THR A 93 7.49 3.64 25.16
N LYS A 94 8.44 4.24 25.90
CA LYS A 94 8.75 5.67 25.80
C LYS A 94 9.97 5.88 24.89
N VAL A 95 9.81 5.62 23.61
CA VAL A 95 10.80 5.92 22.58
C VAL A 95 10.35 7.15 21.79
N THR A 96 11.31 7.80 21.14
CA THR A 96 11.10 8.99 20.31
C THR A 96 11.75 8.80 18.94
N TRP A 97 11.59 9.74 18.04
CA TRP A 97 12.28 9.75 16.75
C TRP A 97 13.80 9.55 16.84
N ASN A 98 14.43 9.94 17.94
CA ASN A 98 15.86 9.77 18.13
C ASN A 98 16.28 8.32 18.39
N ASP A 99 15.33 7.45 18.69
CA ASP A 99 15.55 6.04 18.99
C ASP A 99 15.31 5.14 17.77
N ILE A 100 14.77 5.70 16.65
CA ILE A 100 14.51 4.96 15.41
C ILE A 100 15.85 4.51 14.80
N VAL A 101 15.92 3.22 14.46
CA VAL A 101 17.12 2.62 13.88
C VAL A 101 17.34 3.08 12.43
N PRO A 102 18.62 3.26 12.00
CA PRO A 102 18.92 3.78 10.65
C PRO A 102 18.27 3.00 9.52
N GLY A 103 18.18 1.68 9.59
CA GLY A 103 17.52 0.85 8.58
C GLY A 103 16.05 1.22 8.29
N SER A 104 15.41 2.01 9.16
CA SER A 104 14.05 2.48 8.98
C SER A 104 13.95 3.76 8.16
N TYR A 105 15.02 4.58 8.04
CA TYR A 105 14.95 5.89 7.38
C TYR A 105 16.16 6.24 6.50
N ASP A 106 17.24 5.47 6.58
CA ASP A 106 18.45 5.65 5.76
C ASP A 106 18.52 4.55 4.70
N PRO A 107 18.58 4.87 3.41
CA PRO A 107 18.50 3.87 2.36
C PRO A 107 19.69 2.93 2.31
N ALA A 108 20.91 3.39 2.61
CA ALA A 108 22.10 2.54 2.64
C ALA A 108 22.06 1.55 3.82
N ALA A 109 21.60 2.02 4.99
CA ALA A 109 21.38 1.15 6.14
C ALA A 109 20.23 0.15 5.88
N ARG A 110 19.17 0.56 5.15
CA ARG A 110 18.08 -0.34 4.72
C ARG A 110 18.60 -1.48 3.86
N LEU A 111 19.46 -1.19 2.89
CA LEU A 111 20.05 -2.23 2.03
C LEU A 111 20.85 -3.24 2.86
N SER A 112 21.59 -2.78 3.90
CA SER A 112 22.28 -3.70 4.82
C SER A 112 21.31 -4.58 5.62
N VAL A 113 20.19 -4.03 6.09
CA VAL A 113 19.14 -4.82 6.76
C VAL A 113 18.56 -5.86 5.81
N MET A 114 18.27 -5.49 4.56
CA MET A 114 17.78 -6.42 3.54
C MET A 114 18.78 -7.54 3.25
N ASP A 115 20.09 -7.23 3.18
CA ASP A 115 21.15 -8.23 2.99
C ASP A 115 21.18 -9.23 4.17
N ASP A 116 21.08 -8.73 5.41
CA ASP A 116 21.07 -9.56 6.61
C ASP A 116 19.83 -10.46 6.70
N GLU A 117 18.66 -9.99 6.24
CA GLU A 117 17.41 -10.75 6.19
C GLU A 117 17.27 -11.64 4.94
N GLY A 118 18.16 -11.52 3.96
CA GLY A 118 18.10 -12.30 2.71
C GLY A 118 17.06 -11.80 1.70
N LEU A 119 16.77 -10.50 1.70
CA LEU A 119 15.80 -9.86 0.81
C LEU A 119 16.49 -9.23 -0.39
N ASP A 120 16.04 -9.58 -1.60
CA ASP A 120 16.59 -9.02 -2.83
C ASP A 120 15.99 -7.64 -3.17
N ALA A 121 14.72 -7.44 -2.89
CA ALA A 121 14.04 -6.15 -3.11
C ALA A 121 12.92 -5.92 -2.09
N ALA A 122 12.50 -4.66 -1.94
CA ALA A 122 11.37 -4.30 -1.09
C ALA A 122 10.56 -3.15 -1.68
N LEU A 123 9.23 -3.23 -1.52
CA LEU A 123 8.29 -2.15 -1.82
C LEU A 123 8.02 -1.37 -0.55
N MET A 124 8.39 -0.09 -0.55
CA MET A 124 8.39 0.79 0.62
C MET A 124 7.11 1.60 0.73
N PHE A 125 6.44 1.43 1.87
CA PHE A 125 5.26 2.20 2.28
C PHE A 125 5.62 3.28 3.31
N PRO A 126 4.81 4.35 3.43
CA PRO A 126 4.95 5.30 4.52
C PRO A 126 4.57 4.68 5.86
N SER A 127 5.10 5.21 6.97
CA SER A 127 4.57 4.96 8.31
C SER A 127 3.83 6.17 8.85
N LEU A 128 4.48 7.35 8.88
CA LEU A 128 3.84 8.57 9.37
C LEU A 128 2.74 9.05 8.41
N MET A 129 2.97 9.01 7.11
CA MET A 129 1.95 9.45 6.14
C MET A 129 0.75 8.51 6.01
N LEU A 130 0.73 7.37 6.67
CA LEU A 130 -0.50 6.59 6.87
C LEU A 130 -1.57 7.37 7.67
N ILE A 131 -1.19 8.45 8.40
CA ILE A 131 -2.17 9.36 9.02
C ILE A 131 -2.56 10.55 8.14
N SER A 132 -2.19 10.57 6.86
CA SER A 132 -2.48 11.68 5.92
C SER A 132 -3.96 12.03 5.81
N GLY A 133 -4.84 11.06 6.02
CA GLY A 133 -6.29 11.25 6.03
C GLY A 133 -6.80 12.16 7.15
N ASP A 134 -6.00 12.41 8.19
CA ASP A 134 -6.33 13.32 9.30
C ASP A 134 -6.08 14.81 8.95
N ILE A 135 -5.45 15.09 7.82
CA ILE A 135 -5.24 16.44 7.30
C ILE A 135 -6.51 16.86 6.56
N ASN A 136 -7.19 17.91 7.06
CA ASN A 136 -8.49 18.31 6.53
C ASN A 136 -8.42 19.31 5.38
N ASP A 137 -7.42 20.19 5.38
CA ASP A 137 -7.20 21.15 4.29
C ASP A 137 -6.58 20.44 3.10
N ALA A 138 -7.31 20.44 1.99
CA ALA A 138 -6.91 19.72 0.78
C ALA A 138 -5.57 20.20 0.18
N GLU A 139 -5.27 21.50 0.24
CA GLU A 139 -3.99 22.03 -0.27
C GLU A 139 -2.82 21.57 0.62
N VAL A 140 -3.04 21.54 1.93
CA VAL A 140 -2.04 21.04 2.90
C VAL A 140 -1.86 19.53 2.73
N ALA A 141 -2.92 18.76 2.53
CA ALA A 141 -2.85 17.34 2.27
C ALA A 141 -2.04 17.03 1.00
N VAL A 142 -2.33 17.76 -0.09
CA VAL A 142 -1.60 17.64 -1.36
C VAL A 142 -0.11 17.95 -1.17
N GLU A 143 0.24 19.02 -0.46
CA GLU A 143 1.66 19.36 -0.27
C GLU A 143 2.39 18.41 0.68
N ASN A 144 1.71 17.87 1.70
CA ASN A 144 2.28 16.79 2.51
C ASN A 144 2.60 15.54 1.67
N ALA A 145 1.67 15.13 0.81
CA ALA A 145 1.89 14.01 -0.10
C ALA A 145 3.08 14.30 -1.04
N ARG A 146 3.17 15.50 -1.61
CA ARG A 146 4.29 15.90 -2.46
C ARG A 146 5.63 15.89 -1.74
N ALA A 147 5.68 16.40 -0.50
CA ALA A 147 6.90 16.40 0.29
C ALA A 147 7.40 14.97 0.54
N TYR A 148 6.51 14.09 0.97
CA TYR A 148 6.81 12.66 1.12
C TYR A 148 7.27 12.04 -0.20
N ASN A 149 6.54 12.24 -1.30
CA ASN A 149 6.82 11.61 -2.59
C ASN A 149 8.19 12.03 -3.14
N ARG A 150 8.60 13.29 -2.96
CA ARG A 150 9.94 13.78 -3.33
C ARG A 150 11.02 13.09 -2.51
N TRP A 151 10.82 13.01 -1.19
CA TRP A 151 11.75 12.31 -0.30
C TRP A 151 11.83 10.81 -0.62
N MET A 152 10.69 10.15 -0.85
CA MET A 152 10.67 8.73 -1.25
C MET A 152 11.42 8.52 -2.57
N THR A 153 11.30 9.44 -3.52
CA THR A 153 12.05 9.37 -4.79
C THR A 153 13.56 9.41 -4.54
N ASP A 154 14.02 10.30 -3.67
CA ASP A 154 15.44 10.35 -3.28
C ASP A 154 15.87 9.08 -2.55
N PHE A 155 15.03 8.58 -1.62
CA PHE A 155 15.31 7.35 -0.87
C PHE A 155 15.53 6.14 -1.80
N VAL A 156 14.62 5.87 -2.72
CA VAL A 156 14.73 4.70 -3.62
C VAL A 156 15.80 4.88 -4.69
N SER A 157 16.30 6.09 -4.90
CA SER A 157 17.37 6.37 -5.86
C SER A 157 18.73 5.78 -5.47
N GLU A 158 18.92 5.40 -4.20
CA GLU A 158 20.14 4.74 -3.70
C GLU A 158 20.41 3.41 -4.42
N ASP A 159 19.37 2.58 -4.56
CA ASP A 159 19.39 1.38 -5.41
C ASP A 159 18.02 1.14 -6.05
N PRO A 160 17.75 1.69 -7.23
CA PRO A 160 16.46 1.59 -7.89
C PRO A 160 16.12 0.18 -8.41
N ASN A 161 17.04 -0.78 -8.24
CA ASN A 161 16.80 -2.18 -8.56
C ASN A 161 16.29 -2.98 -7.35
N ARG A 162 16.52 -2.47 -6.15
CA ARG A 162 16.18 -3.15 -4.89
C ARG A 162 15.17 -2.38 -4.06
N LEU A 163 15.17 -1.06 -4.12
CA LEU A 163 14.26 -0.18 -3.37
C LEU A 163 13.18 0.34 -4.31
N PHE A 164 11.95 -0.03 -4.03
CA PHE A 164 10.75 0.43 -4.75
C PHE A 164 9.90 1.25 -3.79
N GLY A 165 9.28 2.32 -4.25
CA GLY A 165 8.48 3.18 -3.39
C GLY A 165 7.08 3.39 -3.94
N VAL A 166 6.11 3.54 -3.04
CA VAL A 166 4.77 4.03 -3.37
C VAL A 166 4.63 5.48 -2.95
N GLY A 167 3.97 6.28 -3.78
CA GLY A 167 3.65 7.67 -3.46
C GLY A 167 2.34 7.78 -2.68
N VAL A 168 2.26 8.68 -1.70
CA VAL A 168 1.01 8.98 -1.01
C VAL A 168 0.07 9.75 -1.95
N CYS A 169 -1.19 9.31 -2.05
CA CYS A 169 -2.23 9.93 -2.86
C CYS A 169 -3.21 10.70 -1.97
N PRO A 170 -3.35 12.03 -2.13
CA PRO A 170 -4.17 12.87 -1.27
C PRO A 170 -5.63 12.89 -1.72
N LEU A 171 -6.44 11.90 -1.32
CA LEU A 171 -7.85 11.79 -1.72
C LEU A 171 -8.77 12.89 -1.15
N GLN A 172 -8.26 13.81 -0.33
CA GLN A 172 -8.97 15.02 0.08
C GLN A 172 -9.28 15.96 -1.10
N SER A 173 -8.60 15.79 -2.24
CA SER A 173 -8.84 16.54 -3.48
C SER A 173 -8.66 15.64 -4.69
N VAL A 174 -9.71 15.38 -5.42
CA VAL A 174 -9.64 14.61 -6.68
C VAL A 174 -8.69 15.26 -7.69
N ASP A 175 -8.74 16.56 -7.88
CA ASP A 175 -7.82 17.29 -8.77
C ASP A 175 -6.37 17.18 -8.26
N GLY A 176 -6.17 17.30 -6.94
CA GLY A 176 -4.87 17.12 -6.30
C GLY A 176 -4.33 15.71 -6.44
N ALA A 177 -5.19 14.71 -6.26
CA ALA A 177 -4.84 13.30 -6.43
C ALA A 177 -4.38 13.00 -7.87
N VAL A 178 -5.14 13.45 -8.87
CA VAL A 178 -4.77 13.28 -10.29
C VAL A 178 -3.42 13.92 -10.61
N ALA A 179 -3.19 15.15 -10.12
CA ALA A 179 -1.90 15.83 -10.33
C ALA A 179 -0.74 15.09 -9.62
N VAL A 180 -0.95 14.60 -8.41
CA VAL A 180 0.07 13.82 -7.67
C VAL A 180 0.35 12.49 -8.34
N ILE A 181 -0.64 11.81 -8.91
CA ILE A 181 -0.47 10.57 -9.68
C ILE A 181 0.47 10.81 -10.86
N GLU A 182 0.29 11.88 -11.62
CA GLU A 182 1.17 12.26 -12.73
C GLU A 182 2.61 12.55 -12.22
N GLU A 183 2.75 13.25 -11.10
CA GLU A 183 4.04 13.54 -10.47
C GLU A 183 4.75 12.26 -10.01
N VAL A 184 4.02 11.32 -9.38
CA VAL A 184 4.50 10.00 -8.93
C VAL A 184 5.00 9.16 -10.10
N ALA A 185 4.24 9.12 -11.20
CA ALA A 185 4.63 8.42 -12.42
C ALA A 185 5.92 8.99 -13.04
N ASN A 186 5.99 10.33 -13.15
CA ASN A 186 7.17 11.02 -13.67
C ASN A 186 8.41 10.83 -12.80
N ALA A 187 8.24 10.69 -11.49
CA ALA A 187 9.31 10.41 -10.53
C ALA A 187 9.79 8.95 -10.57
N GLY A 188 9.06 8.05 -11.24
CA GLY A 188 9.41 6.63 -11.37
C GLY A 188 9.05 5.81 -10.13
N LEU A 189 8.21 6.29 -9.23
CA LEU A 189 7.66 5.48 -8.14
C LEU A 189 6.73 4.39 -8.69
N THR A 190 6.56 3.31 -7.94
CA THR A 190 5.90 2.09 -8.40
C THR A 190 4.38 2.22 -8.46
N GLY A 191 3.81 2.99 -7.54
CA GLY A 191 2.37 3.12 -7.41
C GLY A 191 1.98 4.23 -6.45
N ILE A 192 0.70 4.25 -6.10
CA ILE A 192 0.13 5.16 -5.12
C ILE A 192 -0.46 4.38 -3.94
N THR A 193 -0.43 5.01 -2.77
CA THR A 193 -1.06 4.47 -1.57
C THR A 193 -1.95 5.48 -0.88
N PHE A 194 -2.99 4.98 -0.25
CA PHE A 194 -3.91 5.69 0.64
C PHE A 194 -4.58 4.69 1.58
N ARG A 195 -5.27 5.21 2.58
CA ARG A 195 -5.97 4.38 3.57
C ARG A 195 -7.36 3.95 3.08
N PRO A 196 -7.87 2.82 3.58
CA PRO A 196 -9.18 2.30 3.19
C PRO A 196 -10.37 3.17 3.63
N GLU A 197 -10.20 4.02 4.66
CA GLU A 197 -11.29 4.85 5.17
C GLU A 197 -11.65 5.99 4.18
N ARG A 198 -12.89 6.45 4.25
CA ARG A 198 -13.43 7.46 3.33
C ARG A 198 -12.89 8.85 3.59
N TYR A 199 -12.21 9.42 2.62
CA TYR A 199 -11.72 10.80 2.63
C TYR A 199 -12.85 11.78 2.31
N GLY A 200 -13.18 12.64 3.29
CA GLY A 200 -14.31 13.58 3.11
C GLY A 200 -15.67 12.92 2.87
N GLY A 201 -15.80 11.63 3.18
CA GLY A 201 -17.02 10.85 2.94
C GLY A 201 -17.16 10.30 1.51
N LEU A 202 -16.16 10.51 0.62
CA LEU A 202 -16.16 9.96 -0.74
C LEU A 202 -16.01 8.44 -0.70
N GLU A 203 -16.84 7.77 -1.47
CA GLU A 203 -16.75 6.34 -1.76
C GLU A 203 -15.76 6.11 -2.91
N LEU A 204 -14.98 5.03 -2.88
CA LEU A 204 -14.01 4.73 -3.93
C LEU A 204 -14.66 4.51 -5.30
N PHE A 205 -15.94 4.17 -5.33
CA PHE A 205 -16.74 4.03 -6.56
C PHE A 205 -17.50 5.31 -6.96
N SER A 206 -17.32 6.43 -6.27
CA SER A 206 -17.94 7.71 -6.64
C SER A 206 -17.52 8.11 -8.05
N PRO A 207 -18.42 8.72 -8.87
CA PRO A 207 -18.06 9.11 -10.23
C PRO A 207 -16.86 10.04 -10.34
N ASP A 208 -16.61 10.89 -9.34
CA ASP A 208 -15.46 11.77 -9.30
C ASP A 208 -14.14 10.98 -9.17
N MET A 209 -14.17 9.81 -8.51
CA MET A 209 -13.00 8.94 -8.34
C MET A 209 -12.58 8.22 -9.63
N ASP A 210 -13.45 8.10 -10.63
CA ASP A 210 -13.08 7.52 -11.93
C ASP A 210 -11.92 8.26 -12.59
N ARG A 211 -11.75 9.56 -12.31
CA ARG A 211 -10.60 10.35 -12.78
C ARG A 211 -9.28 9.91 -12.13
N VAL A 212 -9.34 9.52 -10.86
CA VAL A 212 -8.19 9.01 -10.10
C VAL A 212 -7.79 7.64 -10.65
N TRP A 213 -8.76 6.75 -10.83
CA TRP A 213 -8.51 5.41 -11.37
C TRP A 213 -8.02 5.45 -12.80
N SER A 214 -8.62 6.30 -13.65
CA SER A 214 -8.15 6.53 -15.03
C SER A 214 -6.70 7.05 -15.08
N ALA A 215 -6.31 7.94 -14.17
CA ALA A 215 -4.95 8.46 -14.11
C ALA A 215 -3.96 7.37 -13.67
N ALA A 216 -4.28 6.59 -12.65
CA ALA A 216 -3.43 5.48 -12.18
C ALA A 216 -3.27 4.41 -13.27
N GLU A 217 -4.36 3.99 -13.93
CA GLU A 217 -4.34 3.05 -15.04
C GLU A 217 -3.53 3.57 -16.25
N HIS A 218 -3.73 4.84 -16.61
CA HIS A 218 -3.02 5.48 -17.73
C HIS A 218 -1.50 5.46 -17.55
N HIS A 219 -1.04 5.67 -16.34
CA HIS A 219 0.38 5.69 -16.00
C HIS A 219 0.94 4.32 -15.58
N ASP A 220 0.14 3.26 -15.68
CA ASP A 220 0.52 1.90 -15.26
C ASP A 220 1.00 1.82 -13.78
N LEU A 221 0.45 2.68 -12.92
CA LEU A 221 0.74 2.67 -11.50
C LEU A 221 -0.15 1.67 -10.76
N THR A 222 0.43 0.99 -9.78
CA THR A 222 -0.37 0.18 -8.87
C THR A 222 -1.11 1.05 -7.86
N VAL A 223 -2.26 0.58 -7.41
CA VAL A 223 -3.00 1.18 -6.31
C VAL A 223 -2.86 0.26 -5.10
N ALA A 224 -2.24 0.76 -4.04
CA ALA A 224 -2.07 0.05 -2.79
C ALA A 224 -2.98 0.69 -1.71
N ILE A 225 -4.03 -0.02 -1.33
CA ILE A 225 -4.90 0.38 -0.23
C ILE A 225 -4.32 -0.23 1.04
N HIS A 226 -3.81 0.61 1.92
CA HIS A 226 -3.03 0.16 3.06
C HIS A 226 -3.74 0.46 4.37
N GLY A 227 -3.97 -0.58 5.18
CA GLY A 227 -4.50 -0.47 6.52
C GLY A 227 -3.63 0.43 7.40
N SER A 228 -4.12 0.87 8.48
CA SER A 228 -3.33 1.49 9.54
C SER A 228 -4.16 1.70 10.79
N PHE A 229 -3.45 1.72 11.88
CA PHE A 229 -3.98 1.93 13.20
C PHE A 229 -3.95 3.42 13.61
N GLY A 230 -5.05 3.90 14.18
CA GLY A 230 -5.03 5.14 14.95
C GLY A 230 -5.24 6.45 14.20
N SER A 231 -5.81 6.44 12.99
CA SER A 231 -6.26 7.66 12.30
C SER A 231 -7.39 8.37 13.05
N GLY A 232 -7.52 9.69 12.85
CA GLY A 232 -8.68 10.50 13.25
C GLY A 232 -9.91 10.30 12.39
N MET A 233 -9.76 9.64 11.24
CA MET A 233 -10.85 9.39 10.30
C MET A 233 -11.96 8.53 10.90
N PRO A 234 -13.23 8.73 10.50
CA PRO A 234 -14.31 7.81 10.84
C PRO A 234 -13.98 6.39 10.33
N SER A 235 -14.11 5.40 11.21
CA SER A 235 -13.83 4.00 10.88
C SER A 235 -14.78 3.07 11.62
N PHE A 236 -14.90 1.82 11.16
CA PHE A 236 -15.72 0.80 11.81
C PHE A 236 -15.35 0.58 13.28
N ALA A 237 -14.05 0.59 13.56
CA ALA A 237 -13.55 0.39 14.91
C ALA A 237 -13.90 1.55 15.85
N LYS A 238 -13.63 2.78 15.44
CA LYS A 238 -13.76 4.00 16.26
C LYS A 238 -15.19 4.36 16.64
N THR A 239 -16.15 3.94 15.84
CA THR A 239 -17.57 4.14 16.18
C THR A 239 -18.05 3.28 17.33
N ARG A 240 -17.25 2.29 17.77
CA ARG A 240 -17.65 1.26 18.74
C ARG A 240 -16.70 1.11 19.92
N TYR A 241 -15.40 1.36 19.73
CA TYR A 241 -14.37 0.98 20.70
C TYR A 241 -13.43 2.13 21.00
N GLU A 242 -13.08 2.27 22.27
CA GLU A 242 -12.04 3.20 22.76
C GLU A 242 -10.73 2.46 23.09
N ASN A 243 -10.83 1.17 23.45
CA ASN A 243 -9.67 0.36 23.78
C ASN A 243 -8.89 0.01 22.53
N GLN A 244 -7.59 0.35 22.52
CA GLN A 244 -6.69 0.19 21.38
C GLN A 244 -6.61 -1.24 20.88
N PHE A 245 -6.64 -2.23 21.74
CA PHE A 245 -6.64 -3.64 21.38
C PHE A 245 -7.83 -3.99 20.45
N TYR A 246 -9.04 -3.54 20.81
CA TYR A 246 -10.22 -3.78 19.98
C TYR A 246 -10.22 -2.94 18.69
N VAL A 247 -9.70 -1.70 18.78
CA VAL A 247 -9.58 -0.84 17.60
C VAL A 247 -8.66 -1.50 16.59
N HIS A 248 -7.49 -1.99 17.00
CA HIS A 248 -6.50 -2.63 16.15
C HIS A 248 -7.05 -3.90 15.49
N MET A 249 -7.69 -4.78 16.26
CA MET A 249 -8.30 -6.00 15.72
C MET A 249 -9.34 -5.77 14.62
N VAL A 250 -10.01 -4.63 14.62
CA VAL A 250 -11.13 -4.33 13.72
C VAL A 250 -10.72 -3.43 12.55
N CYS A 251 -9.81 -2.46 12.79
CA CYS A 251 -9.54 -1.40 11.82
C CYS A 251 -8.91 -1.92 10.51
N HIS A 252 -8.05 -2.92 10.55
CA HIS A 252 -7.42 -3.42 9.36
C HIS A 252 -8.39 -4.29 8.53
N PRO A 253 -8.88 -5.44 9.00
CA PRO A 253 -9.66 -6.33 8.14
C PRO A 253 -11.01 -5.72 7.73
N PHE A 254 -11.73 -5.01 8.60
CA PHE A 254 -13.06 -4.53 8.27
C PHE A 254 -13.04 -3.35 7.29
N GLU A 255 -12.05 -2.46 7.40
CA GLU A 255 -11.87 -1.38 6.43
C GLU A 255 -11.41 -1.94 5.08
N GLN A 256 -10.54 -2.96 5.06
CA GLN A 256 -10.13 -3.60 3.81
C GLN A 256 -11.25 -4.40 3.15
N MET A 257 -12.07 -5.12 3.92
CA MET A 257 -13.28 -5.77 3.38
C MET A 257 -14.21 -4.75 2.73
N ALA A 258 -14.37 -3.55 3.32
CA ALA A 258 -15.15 -2.47 2.72
C ALA A 258 -14.49 -1.97 1.42
N SER A 259 -13.18 -1.78 1.40
CA SER A 259 -12.46 -1.33 0.21
C SER A 259 -12.52 -2.34 -0.93
N VAL A 260 -12.40 -3.64 -0.64
CA VAL A 260 -12.61 -4.72 -1.63
C VAL A 260 -14.03 -4.63 -2.20
N MET A 261 -15.04 -4.48 -1.35
CA MET A 261 -16.41 -4.29 -1.83
C MET A 261 -16.54 -3.03 -2.72
N GLU A 262 -15.94 -1.91 -2.31
CA GLU A 262 -15.99 -0.65 -3.04
C GLU A 262 -15.23 -0.70 -4.38
N MET A 263 -14.12 -1.41 -4.47
CA MET A 263 -13.35 -1.53 -5.72
C MET A 263 -13.85 -2.65 -6.62
N VAL A 264 -14.12 -3.82 -6.06
CA VAL A 264 -14.43 -5.04 -6.81
C VAL A 264 -15.93 -5.13 -7.11
N ALA A 265 -16.80 -5.06 -6.07
CA ALA A 265 -18.23 -5.30 -6.24
C ALA A 265 -19.02 -4.08 -6.73
N SER A 266 -18.40 -2.94 -6.92
CA SER A 266 -19.05 -1.74 -7.50
C SER A 266 -18.98 -1.65 -9.02
N GLY A 267 -18.06 -2.41 -9.64
CA GLY A 267 -17.76 -2.35 -11.07
C GLY A 267 -16.68 -1.33 -11.46
N VAL A 268 -15.96 -0.73 -10.49
CA VAL A 268 -14.80 0.13 -10.78
C VAL A 268 -13.78 -0.63 -11.61
N LEU A 269 -13.41 -1.85 -11.20
CA LEU A 269 -12.42 -2.66 -11.88
C LEU A 269 -12.92 -3.28 -13.20
N ASP A 270 -14.22 -3.32 -13.44
CA ASP A 270 -14.77 -3.61 -14.76
C ASP A 270 -14.55 -2.47 -15.76
N ASP A 271 -14.59 -1.23 -15.28
CA ASP A 271 -14.37 -0.05 -16.13
C ASP A 271 -12.88 0.32 -16.27
N HIS A 272 -12.03 -0.17 -15.36
CA HIS A 272 -10.57 0.01 -15.36
C HIS A 272 -9.83 -1.35 -15.41
N PRO A 273 -9.91 -2.09 -16.54
CA PRO A 273 -9.46 -3.48 -16.60
C PRO A 273 -7.95 -3.70 -16.51
N LEU A 274 -7.14 -2.66 -16.62
CA LEU A 274 -5.69 -2.73 -16.49
C LEU A 274 -5.20 -2.27 -15.11
N LEU A 275 -6.10 -1.76 -14.26
CA LEU A 275 -5.74 -1.30 -12.94
C LEU A 275 -5.38 -2.48 -12.03
N ARG A 276 -4.24 -2.40 -11.36
CA ARG A 276 -3.81 -3.37 -10.34
C ARG A 276 -4.03 -2.77 -8.95
N VAL A 277 -4.77 -3.48 -8.11
CA VAL A 277 -5.11 -3.01 -6.75
C VAL A 277 -4.64 -4.03 -5.72
N GLY A 278 -3.88 -3.58 -4.74
CA GLY A 278 -3.43 -4.39 -3.61
C GLY A 278 -4.08 -3.93 -2.30
N PHE A 279 -4.40 -4.89 -1.45
CA PHE A 279 -4.98 -4.71 -0.12
C PHE A 279 -3.97 -5.19 0.93
N PHE A 280 -3.45 -4.25 1.72
CA PHE A 280 -2.28 -4.43 2.56
C PHE A 280 -2.60 -4.35 4.05
N GLU A 281 -1.79 -5.01 4.87
CA GLU A 281 -1.87 -4.99 6.34
C GLU A 281 -3.26 -5.34 6.88
N SER A 282 -3.79 -6.51 6.50
CA SER A 282 -5.14 -6.93 6.95
C SER A 282 -5.30 -8.43 7.17
N GLY A 283 -4.27 -9.18 6.92
CA GLY A 283 -4.28 -10.64 6.92
C GLY A 283 -5.07 -11.27 5.79
N LEU A 284 -5.03 -12.59 5.67
CA LEU A 284 -5.68 -13.36 4.60
C LEU A 284 -7.02 -14.00 5.01
N GLY A 285 -7.21 -14.29 6.29
CA GLY A 285 -8.28 -15.20 6.75
C GLY A 285 -9.70 -14.76 6.42
N TRP A 286 -9.92 -13.46 6.14
CA TRP A 286 -11.23 -12.92 5.76
C TRP A 286 -11.54 -13.09 4.26
N LEU A 287 -10.53 -13.26 3.40
CA LEU A 287 -10.67 -13.18 1.95
C LEU A 287 -11.58 -14.29 1.37
N PRO A 288 -11.42 -15.58 1.70
CA PRO A 288 -12.29 -16.64 1.18
C PRO A 288 -13.77 -16.39 1.47
N TYR A 289 -14.10 -16.07 2.72
CA TYR A 289 -15.47 -15.76 3.13
C TYR A 289 -16.01 -14.53 2.39
N TRP A 290 -15.19 -13.50 2.21
CA TRP A 290 -15.65 -12.25 1.65
C TRP A 290 -15.95 -12.37 0.15
N LEU A 291 -15.11 -13.06 -0.61
CA LEU A 291 -15.31 -13.28 -2.03
C LEU A 291 -16.56 -14.13 -2.30
N ASP A 292 -16.71 -15.24 -1.58
CA ASP A 292 -17.92 -16.08 -1.65
C ASP A 292 -19.19 -15.24 -1.39
N ARG A 293 -19.15 -14.41 -0.34
CA ARG A 293 -20.25 -13.51 -0.01
C ARG A 293 -20.55 -12.47 -1.11
N LEU A 294 -19.54 -11.92 -1.75
CA LEU A 294 -19.71 -10.93 -2.82
C LEU A 294 -20.32 -11.56 -4.07
N ASP A 295 -19.87 -12.76 -4.44
CA ASP A 295 -20.41 -13.53 -5.57
C ASP A 295 -21.88 -13.89 -5.32
N GLU A 296 -22.23 -14.41 -4.14
CA GLU A 296 -23.61 -14.72 -3.74
C GLU A 296 -24.51 -13.48 -3.82
N HIS A 297 -24.03 -12.32 -3.36
CA HIS A 297 -24.79 -11.07 -3.41
C HIS A 297 -24.94 -10.55 -4.83
N LYS A 298 -23.94 -10.70 -5.69
CA LYS A 298 -24.08 -10.37 -7.11
C LYS A 298 -25.14 -11.24 -7.78
N GLU A 299 -25.16 -12.54 -7.53
CA GLU A 299 -26.19 -13.42 -8.07
C GLU A 299 -27.60 -12.98 -7.61
N ALA A 300 -27.77 -12.68 -6.34
CA ALA A 300 -29.07 -12.34 -5.76
C ALA A 300 -29.53 -10.90 -6.10
N MET A 301 -28.60 -9.94 -6.09
CA MET A 301 -28.89 -8.50 -6.05
C MET A 301 -28.08 -7.68 -7.07
N GLY A 302 -27.35 -8.29 -7.99
CA GLY A 302 -26.51 -7.59 -8.96
C GLY A 302 -27.22 -6.55 -9.82
N HIS A 303 -28.55 -6.68 -9.98
CA HIS A 303 -29.37 -5.67 -10.65
C HIS A 303 -29.34 -4.28 -10.00
N LEU A 304 -28.91 -4.18 -8.71
CA LEU A 304 -28.73 -2.91 -7.99
C LEU A 304 -27.37 -2.24 -8.30
N VAL A 305 -26.44 -2.97 -8.88
CA VAL A 305 -25.08 -2.50 -9.24
C VAL A 305 -24.80 -2.78 -10.73
N PRO A 306 -25.50 -2.12 -11.65
CA PRO A 306 -25.43 -2.42 -13.09
C PRO A 306 -24.06 -2.21 -13.73
N ARG A 307 -23.15 -1.52 -13.05
CA ARG A 307 -21.75 -1.32 -13.43
C ARG A 307 -20.93 -2.62 -13.29
N LEU A 308 -21.27 -3.46 -12.31
CA LEU A 308 -20.61 -4.75 -12.05
C LEU A 308 -21.04 -5.80 -13.08
N LYS A 309 -20.10 -6.26 -13.91
CA LYS A 309 -20.36 -7.21 -15.02
C LYS A 309 -19.86 -8.60 -14.70
N ARG A 310 -18.56 -8.73 -14.33
CA ARG A 310 -17.90 -9.99 -13.98
C ARG A 310 -18.20 -10.40 -12.53
N ASP A 311 -17.94 -11.64 -12.20
CA ASP A 311 -18.05 -12.09 -10.81
C ASP A 311 -16.94 -11.45 -9.95
N PRO A 312 -17.24 -11.02 -8.71
CA PRO A 312 -16.26 -10.45 -7.81
C PRO A 312 -14.97 -11.28 -7.64
N THR A 313 -15.11 -12.60 -7.50
CA THR A 313 -13.94 -13.49 -7.42
C THR A 313 -13.13 -13.49 -8.72
N GLU A 314 -13.75 -13.42 -9.90
CA GLU A 314 -13.05 -13.30 -11.19
C GLU A 314 -12.26 -11.98 -11.26
N ILE A 315 -12.90 -10.86 -10.91
CA ILE A 315 -12.24 -9.53 -10.88
C ILE A 315 -11.06 -9.54 -9.92
N PHE A 316 -11.26 -10.08 -8.72
CA PHE A 316 -10.19 -10.16 -7.72
C PHE A 316 -9.00 -10.98 -8.23
N SER A 317 -9.28 -12.15 -8.81
CA SER A 317 -8.26 -13.03 -9.38
C SER A 317 -7.40 -12.37 -10.45
N GLU A 318 -7.99 -11.52 -11.29
CA GLU A 318 -7.29 -10.90 -12.41
C GLU A 318 -6.53 -9.63 -12.04
N GLN A 319 -7.09 -8.79 -11.16
CA GLN A 319 -6.64 -7.42 -10.94
C GLN A 319 -6.18 -7.12 -9.51
N CYS A 320 -6.52 -7.98 -8.53
CA CYS A 320 -6.28 -7.70 -7.14
C CYS A 320 -5.14 -8.53 -6.53
N PHE A 321 -4.59 -7.99 -5.44
CA PHE A 321 -3.55 -8.61 -4.63
C PHE A 321 -3.86 -8.37 -3.16
N VAL A 322 -3.35 -9.27 -2.32
CA VAL A 322 -3.49 -9.17 -0.86
C VAL A 322 -2.19 -9.60 -0.20
N THR A 323 -1.78 -8.91 0.86
CA THR A 323 -0.61 -9.34 1.63
C THR A 323 -0.95 -10.46 2.59
N MET A 324 0.02 -11.35 2.76
CA MET A 324 0.09 -12.28 3.88
C MET A 324 1.29 -11.97 4.77
N GLU A 325 1.14 -12.22 6.05
CA GLU A 325 2.22 -12.31 7.02
C GLU A 325 2.72 -13.75 7.14
N ALA A 326 3.92 -13.93 7.67
CA ALA A 326 4.54 -15.25 7.74
C ALA A 326 3.71 -16.28 8.51
N GLY A 327 3.02 -15.87 9.59
CA GLY A 327 2.23 -16.75 10.47
C GLY A 327 0.87 -17.20 9.92
N GLU A 328 0.47 -16.83 8.70
CA GLU A 328 -0.88 -17.04 8.17
C GLU A 328 -1.06 -18.30 7.31
N GLY A 329 -0.33 -19.37 7.63
CA GLY A 329 -0.32 -20.60 6.85
C GLY A 329 -1.70 -21.21 6.59
N GLU A 330 -2.54 -21.35 7.61
CA GLU A 330 -3.89 -21.92 7.45
C GLU A 330 -4.78 -21.08 6.52
N ALA A 331 -4.66 -19.76 6.58
CA ALA A 331 -5.39 -18.86 5.69
C ALA A 331 -4.88 -18.96 4.25
N PHE A 332 -3.56 -19.09 4.07
CA PHE A 332 -2.96 -19.26 2.75
C PHE A 332 -3.43 -20.56 2.08
N GLU A 333 -3.48 -21.69 2.81
CA GLU A 333 -4.01 -22.96 2.26
C GLU A 333 -5.44 -22.80 1.74
N GLN A 334 -6.30 -22.06 2.45
CA GLN A 334 -7.67 -21.81 2.01
C GLN A 334 -7.72 -20.98 0.73
N VAL A 335 -6.90 -19.94 0.63
CA VAL A 335 -6.81 -19.08 -0.56
C VAL A 335 -6.22 -19.86 -1.74
N ALA A 336 -5.21 -20.69 -1.51
CA ALA A 336 -4.62 -21.57 -2.53
C ALA A 336 -5.64 -22.59 -3.05
N ALA A 337 -6.44 -23.20 -2.16
CA ALA A 337 -7.51 -24.12 -2.54
C ALA A 337 -8.60 -23.49 -3.42
N MET A 338 -8.78 -22.15 -3.35
CA MET A 338 -9.65 -21.40 -4.27
C MET A 338 -8.98 -21.11 -5.63
N GLY A 339 -7.71 -21.50 -5.83
CA GLY A 339 -6.94 -21.16 -7.02
C GLY A 339 -6.43 -19.72 -7.05
N LEU A 340 -6.40 -19.02 -5.91
CA LEU A 340 -6.06 -17.62 -5.78
C LEU A 340 -4.64 -17.35 -5.22
N ALA A 341 -3.79 -18.36 -5.07
CA ALA A 341 -2.42 -18.19 -4.58
C ALA A 341 -1.62 -17.13 -5.37
N HIS A 342 -1.92 -16.99 -6.66
CA HIS A 342 -1.30 -16.00 -7.53
C HIS A 342 -1.68 -14.54 -7.20
N THR A 343 -2.65 -14.30 -6.33
CA THR A 343 -3.03 -12.97 -5.85
C THR A 343 -2.36 -12.60 -4.53
N VAL A 344 -1.68 -13.55 -3.89
CA VAL A 344 -1.06 -13.34 -2.58
C VAL A 344 0.38 -12.85 -2.76
N VAL A 345 0.74 -11.80 -2.05
CA VAL A 345 2.10 -11.30 -1.90
C VAL A 345 2.51 -11.38 -0.42
N TRP A 346 3.80 -11.52 -0.15
CA TRP A 346 4.31 -11.53 1.22
C TRP A 346 4.86 -10.16 1.61
N GLY A 347 4.68 -9.77 2.87
CA GLY A 347 5.26 -8.59 3.48
C GLY A 347 5.82 -8.86 4.86
N SER A 348 6.92 -8.17 5.19
CA SER A 348 7.55 -8.23 6.50
C SER A 348 6.95 -7.26 7.51
N ASP A 349 6.33 -6.21 7.02
CA ASP A 349 5.88 -5.03 7.77
C ASP A 349 7.01 -4.31 8.54
N TYR A 350 8.29 -4.62 8.24
CA TYR A 350 9.42 -3.95 8.89
C TYR A 350 9.46 -2.45 8.54
N PRO A 351 9.58 -1.52 9.49
CA PRO A 351 9.98 -1.68 10.88
C PRO A 351 8.87 -1.49 11.91
N HIS A 352 7.63 -1.83 11.58
CA HIS A 352 6.52 -1.65 12.53
C HIS A 352 6.71 -2.50 13.80
N TYR A 353 6.01 -2.10 14.87
CA TYR A 353 6.22 -2.65 16.21
C TYR A 353 5.82 -4.12 16.35
N ASP A 354 4.91 -4.59 15.53
CA ASP A 354 4.35 -5.95 15.49
C ASP A 354 4.94 -6.82 14.38
N CYS A 355 5.86 -6.28 13.57
CA CYS A 355 6.56 -7.07 12.56
C CYS A 355 7.42 -8.19 13.18
N THR A 356 7.59 -9.28 12.46
CA THR A 356 8.60 -10.30 12.79
C THR A 356 9.98 -9.82 12.32
N PHE A 357 10.75 -9.24 13.21
CA PHE A 357 12.12 -8.78 12.91
C PHE A 357 13.04 -8.94 14.13
N PRO A 358 14.27 -9.49 13.95
CA PRO A 358 14.79 -10.12 12.73
C PRO A 358 14.17 -11.50 12.48
N GLY A 359 14.24 -11.97 11.24
CA GLY A 359 13.91 -13.35 10.88
C GLY A 359 12.56 -13.55 10.16
N ALA A 360 11.95 -12.49 9.61
CA ALA A 360 10.68 -12.57 8.90
C ALA A 360 10.69 -13.60 7.75
N LEU A 361 11.76 -13.63 6.95
CA LEU A 361 11.89 -14.62 5.89
C LEU A 361 12.09 -16.03 6.42
N ALA A 362 12.73 -16.21 7.56
CA ALA A 362 12.91 -17.53 8.18
C ALA A 362 11.56 -18.09 8.65
N GLU A 363 10.73 -17.29 9.30
CA GLU A 363 9.38 -17.65 9.72
C GLU A 363 8.49 -18.02 8.52
N LEU A 364 8.54 -17.24 7.43
CA LEU A 364 7.83 -17.56 6.19
C LEU A 364 8.28 -18.92 5.62
N ASN A 365 9.58 -19.19 5.61
CA ASN A 365 10.10 -20.48 5.13
C ASN A 365 9.58 -21.64 5.99
N GLU A 366 9.58 -21.51 7.31
CA GLU A 366 9.03 -22.49 8.24
C GLU A 366 7.54 -22.76 7.98
N THR A 367 6.78 -21.70 7.67
CA THR A 367 5.36 -21.81 7.31
C THR A 367 5.19 -22.67 6.04
N PHE A 368 5.97 -22.39 4.99
CA PHE A 368 5.88 -23.16 3.74
C PHE A 368 6.45 -24.59 3.83
N GLU A 369 7.43 -24.83 4.71
CA GLU A 369 7.93 -26.18 5.01
C GLU A 369 6.89 -27.03 5.74
N GLY A 370 5.90 -26.42 6.40
CA GLY A 370 4.79 -27.09 7.06
C GLY A 370 3.71 -27.63 6.11
N PHE A 371 3.68 -27.17 4.86
CA PHE A 371 2.68 -27.55 3.87
C PHE A 371 3.05 -28.85 3.13
N ASP A 372 2.08 -29.43 2.41
CA ASP A 372 2.35 -30.47 1.42
C ASP A 372 3.14 -29.91 0.21
N ASP A 373 3.66 -30.81 -0.64
CA ASP A 373 4.53 -30.45 -1.77
C ASP A 373 3.84 -29.51 -2.78
N GLU A 374 2.52 -29.59 -2.96
CA GLU A 374 1.77 -28.76 -3.89
C GLU A 374 1.70 -27.33 -3.38
N VAL A 375 1.24 -27.10 -2.17
CA VAL A 375 1.13 -25.77 -1.56
C VAL A 375 2.51 -25.17 -1.29
N SER A 376 3.47 -25.98 -0.82
CA SER A 376 4.84 -25.53 -0.59
C SER A 376 5.52 -25.01 -1.86
N SER A 377 5.21 -25.56 -3.04
CA SER A 377 5.74 -25.09 -4.33
C SER A 377 5.32 -23.68 -4.70
N LEU A 378 4.22 -23.14 -4.13
CA LEU A 378 3.69 -21.81 -4.39
C LEU A 378 4.50 -20.70 -3.71
N ARG A 379 5.41 -21.03 -2.77
CA ARG A 379 6.26 -20.04 -2.09
C ARG A 379 6.93 -19.05 -3.06
N ASN A 380 7.50 -19.58 -4.13
CA ASN A 380 8.23 -18.74 -5.10
C ASN A 380 7.31 -17.78 -5.86
N GLU A 381 6.04 -18.11 -6.03
CA GLU A 381 5.04 -17.19 -6.57
C GLU A 381 4.79 -16.05 -5.58
N VAL A 382 4.56 -16.37 -4.32
CA VAL A 382 4.25 -15.41 -3.25
C VAL A 382 5.39 -14.42 -3.04
N VAL A 383 6.63 -14.90 -2.91
CA VAL A 383 7.79 -14.05 -2.60
C VAL A 383 8.38 -13.33 -3.81
N TYR A 384 8.01 -13.67 -5.04
CA TYR A 384 8.65 -13.11 -6.22
C TYR A 384 7.70 -12.78 -7.36
N THR A 385 7.06 -13.80 -7.94
CA THR A 385 6.29 -13.62 -9.18
C THR A 385 5.11 -12.68 -8.97
N ASN A 386 4.36 -12.85 -7.88
CA ASN A 386 3.18 -12.06 -7.57
C ASN A 386 3.56 -10.62 -7.21
N ALA A 387 4.60 -10.43 -6.39
CA ALA A 387 5.12 -9.11 -6.06
C ALA A 387 5.54 -8.32 -7.31
N ARG A 388 6.28 -8.96 -8.24
CA ARG A 388 6.64 -8.36 -9.53
C ARG A 388 5.42 -8.01 -10.38
N ARG A 389 4.44 -8.92 -10.46
CA ARG A 389 3.20 -8.67 -11.19
C ARG A 389 2.43 -7.51 -10.60
N PHE A 390 2.31 -7.44 -9.27
CA PHE A 390 1.72 -6.29 -8.59
C PHE A 390 2.44 -5.01 -8.95
N MET A 391 3.76 -4.97 -8.82
CA MET A 391 4.59 -3.78 -9.09
C MET A 391 4.69 -3.41 -10.58
N GLY A 392 4.14 -4.20 -11.50
CA GLY A 392 4.26 -3.96 -12.95
C GLY A 392 5.68 -4.16 -13.48
N LEU A 393 6.47 -5.00 -12.85
CA LEU A 393 7.82 -5.34 -13.28
C LEU A 393 7.78 -6.54 -14.23
N SER A 394 8.22 -6.36 -15.44
CA SER A 394 8.28 -7.40 -16.48
C SER A 394 9.50 -8.33 -16.31
#